data_a02b0d8a899a3188026cd399a3fb8062
#
_entry.id   a02b0d8a899a3188026cd399a3fb8062
#
_cell.length_a   1.000
_cell.length_b   1.000
_cell.length_c   1.000
_cell.angle_alpha   90.00
_cell.angle_beta   90.00
_cell.angle_gamma   90.00
#
_symmetry.space_group_name_H-M   'P 1'
#
loop_
_entity.id
_entity.type
_entity.pdbx_description
1 polymer ?
#
loop_
_entity_poly.entity_id
_entity_poly.type
_entity_poly.pdbx_seq_one_letter_code
_entity_poly.pdbx_strand_id
1 'polypeptide(L)'
;MVGRGESISDHMYRMSLITMFAPPSLASKINIPHCTKMALVHDMAEALVGDITPVDGVVKAEKNRRESTTMDYFTRSLLGRVNGGLTGQEIQDIWQEYEDSETLESKFVHDVDKVELILQMVEYERSNKDAKLDLGEFSWVAYKIVLPEVKAWAQEILEEREAFWAGKPHSYYKDQTE
;
A
#
# COMPACT_ATOMS: atom_id res chain seq x y z
N MET A 1 -19.13 11.01 -8.24
CA MET A 1 -18.98 9.54 -8.28
C MET A 1 -17.58 9.29 -8.81
N VAL A 2 -16.69 8.69 -8.01
CA VAL A 2 -15.38 8.26 -8.49
C VAL A 2 -15.65 7.33 -9.67
N GLY A 3 -15.03 7.54 -10.82
CA GLY A 3 -15.24 6.72 -12.02
C GLY A 3 -14.96 5.25 -11.70
N ARG A 4 -13.94 4.64 -12.16
CA ARG A 4 -13.52 3.30 -11.76
C ARG A 4 -12.53 3.44 -10.60
N GLY A 5 -12.79 2.77 -9.47
CA GLY A 5 -11.82 2.67 -8.37
C GLY A 5 -10.57 1.89 -8.81
N GLU A 6 -9.50 2.02 -8.06
CA GLU A 6 -8.28 1.24 -8.21
C GLU A 6 -8.55 -0.25 -8.01
N SER A 7 -7.84 -1.11 -8.72
CA SER A 7 -7.84 -2.55 -8.44
C SER A 7 -6.77 -2.89 -7.41
N ILE A 8 -6.95 -4.01 -6.70
CA ILE A 8 -5.92 -4.57 -5.80
C ILE A 8 -4.57 -4.73 -6.55
N SER A 9 -4.62 -5.11 -7.82
CA SER A 9 -3.41 -5.24 -8.64
C SER A 9 -2.73 -3.90 -8.92
N ASP A 10 -3.49 -2.83 -9.15
CA ASP A 10 -2.93 -1.49 -9.36
C ASP A 10 -2.27 -1.00 -8.06
N HIS A 11 -2.95 -1.18 -6.92
CA HIS A 11 -2.43 -0.88 -5.59
C HIS A 11 -1.10 -1.60 -5.31
N MET A 12 -1.07 -2.92 -5.42
CA MET A 12 0.15 -3.71 -5.20
C MET A 12 1.29 -3.32 -6.16
N TYR A 13 0.97 -3.02 -7.43
CA TYR A 13 1.95 -2.56 -8.40
C TYR A 13 2.54 -1.19 -8.00
N ARG A 14 1.71 -0.24 -7.63
CA ARG A 14 2.15 1.10 -7.20
C ARG A 14 3.00 1.01 -5.93
N MET A 15 2.56 0.24 -4.95
CA MET A 15 3.36 -0.03 -3.75
C MET A 15 4.73 -0.61 -4.08
N SER A 16 4.80 -1.57 -5.01
CA SER A 16 6.06 -2.18 -5.43
C SER A 16 7.04 -1.18 -6.02
N LEU A 17 6.55 -0.18 -6.76
CA LEU A 17 7.37 0.93 -7.25
C LEU A 17 7.82 1.86 -6.12
N ILE A 18 6.92 2.19 -5.19
CA ILE A 18 7.24 3.08 -4.05
C ILE A 18 8.34 2.45 -3.18
N THR A 19 8.36 1.12 -2.98
CA THR A 19 9.44 0.47 -2.23
C THR A 19 10.83 0.72 -2.82
N MET A 20 10.94 0.93 -4.13
CA MET A 20 12.22 1.21 -4.81
C MET A 20 12.75 2.62 -4.52
N PHE A 21 11.92 3.51 -3.98
CA PHE A 21 12.31 4.90 -3.65
C PHE A 21 12.83 5.04 -2.22
N ALA A 22 13.02 3.94 -1.48
CA ALA A 22 13.57 4.00 -0.13
C ALA A 22 14.83 4.86 -0.09
N PRO A 23 14.91 5.88 0.79
CA PRO A 23 16.07 6.75 0.87
C PRO A 23 17.31 5.99 1.35
N PRO A 24 18.54 6.43 1.04
CA PRO A 24 19.78 5.71 1.39
C PRO A 24 19.90 5.33 2.86
N SER A 25 19.37 6.16 3.77
CA SER A 25 19.37 5.90 5.22
C SER A 25 18.57 4.66 5.61
N LEU A 26 17.53 4.35 4.86
CA LEU A 26 16.67 3.17 5.06
C LEU A 26 17.11 2.02 4.16
N ALA A 27 17.39 2.28 2.88
CA ALA A 27 17.82 1.29 1.89
C ALA A 27 19.07 0.50 2.31
N SER A 28 19.95 1.11 3.11
CA SER A 28 21.14 0.42 3.65
C SER A 28 20.82 -0.60 4.76
N LYS A 29 19.59 -0.62 5.27
CA LYS A 29 19.17 -1.46 6.42
C LYS A 29 18.16 -2.53 6.04
N ILE A 30 17.55 -2.45 4.87
CA ILE A 30 16.49 -3.34 4.40
C ILE A 30 16.83 -3.97 3.06
N ASN A 31 16.20 -5.09 2.77
CA ASN A 31 16.28 -5.77 1.49
C ASN A 31 15.20 -5.25 0.55
N ILE A 32 15.51 -4.24 -0.28
CA ILE A 32 14.54 -3.64 -1.22
C ILE A 32 13.87 -4.67 -2.14
N PRO A 33 14.58 -5.59 -2.82
CA PRO A 33 13.95 -6.65 -3.61
C PRO A 33 12.94 -7.48 -2.81
N HIS A 34 13.19 -7.74 -1.54
CA HIS A 34 12.29 -8.45 -0.66
C HIS A 34 11.04 -7.60 -0.31
N CYS A 35 11.23 -6.33 0.01
CA CYS A 35 10.12 -5.39 0.21
C CYS A 35 9.23 -5.27 -1.04
N THR A 36 9.83 -5.23 -2.22
CA THR A 36 9.09 -5.19 -3.50
C THR A 36 8.25 -6.46 -3.71
N LYS A 37 8.82 -7.66 -3.42
CA LYS A 37 8.05 -8.91 -3.45
C LYS A 37 6.92 -8.89 -2.41
N MET A 38 7.18 -8.41 -1.20
CA MET A 38 6.18 -8.31 -0.14
C MET A 38 5.02 -7.40 -0.55
N ALA A 39 5.31 -6.24 -1.15
CA ALA A 39 4.29 -5.34 -1.69
C ALA A 39 3.41 -5.99 -2.79
N LEU A 40 3.98 -6.91 -3.59
CA LEU A 40 3.23 -7.65 -4.62
C LEU A 40 2.42 -8.83 -4.06
N VAL A 41 2.64 -9.22 -2.81
CA VAL A 41 2.06 -10.46 -2.24
C VAL A 41 1.08 -10.17 -1.12
N HIS A 42 1.22 -9.05 -0.40
CA HIS A 42 0.54 -8.81 0.87
C HIS A 42 -1.00 -8.91 0.78
N ASP A 43 -1.61 -8.39 -0.28
CA ASP A 43 -3.06 -8.40 -0.50
C ASP A 43 -3.52 -9.45 -1.52
N MET A 44 -2.67 -10.42 -1.89
CA MET A 44 -3.07 -11.46 -2.86
C MET A 44 -4.35 -12.20 -2.46
N ALA A 45 -4.58 -12.40 -1.16
CA ALA A 45 -5.77 -13.07 -0.65
C ALA A 45 -7.06 -12.33 -1.00
N GLU A 46 -7.02 -11.01 -1.09
CA GLU A 46 -8.18 -10.17 -1.38
C GLU A 46 -8.75 -10.41 -2.80
N ALA A 47 -7.97 -11.01 -3.70
CA ALA A 47 -8.47 -11.44 -5.00
C ALA A 47 -9.67 -12.41 -4.92
N LEU A 48 -9.81 -13.16 -3.82
CA LEU A 48 -10.95 -14.06 -3.56
C LEU A 48 -11.82 -13.59 -2.40
N VAL A 49 -11.21 -13.00 -1.37
CA VAL A 49 -11.92 -12.57 -0.15
C VAL A 49 -12.61 -11.23 -0.35
N GLY A 50 -12.08 -10.39 -1.25
CA GLY A 50 -12.40 -8.97 -1.39
C GLY A 50 -11.67 -8.13 -0.33
N ASP A 51 -11.54 -6.85 -0.60
CA ASP A 51 -11.01 -5.89 0.38
C ASP A 51 -12.02 -5.71 1.53
N ILE A 52 -11.71 -6.31 2.68
CA ILE A 52 -12.54 -6.21 3.90
C ILE A 52 -12.06 -5.02 4.72
N THR A 53 -12.82 -3.96 4.68
CA THR A 53 -12.55 -2.71 5.38
C THR A 53 -13.14 -2.68 6.79
N PRO A 54 -12.71 -1.79 7.69
CA PRO A 54 -13.27 -1.64 9.03
C PRO A 54 -14.78 -1.34 9.06
N VAL A 55 -15.34 -0.80 7.98
CA VAL A 55 -16.77 -0.47 7.89
C VAL A 55 -17.65 -1.67 7.53
N ASP A 56 -17.07 -2.77 7.06
CA ASP A 56 -17.80 -4.00 6.70
C ASP A 56 -18.25 -4.82 7.91
N GLY A 57 -17.83 -4.43 9.13
CA GLY A 57 -18.26 -5.07 10.37
C GLY A 57 -17.70 -6.48 10.58
N VAL A 58 -16.74 -6.91 9.79
CA VAL A 58 -16.06 -8.20 9.95
C VAL A 58 -15.00 -8.08 11.04
N VAL A 59 -15.04 -8.96 12.04
CA VAL A 59 -14.04 -8.97 13.10
C VAL A 59 -12.67 -9.39 12.56
N LYS A 60 -11.59 -8.80 13.09
CA LYS A 60 -10.23 -9.02 12.62
C LYS A 60 -9.84 -10.51 12.52
N ALA A 61 -10.22 -11.31 13.51
CA ALA A 61 -9.93 -12.75 13.52
C ALA A 61 -10.57 -13.50 12.33
N GLU A 62 -11.77 -13.09 11.89
CA GLU A 62 -12.45 -13.70 10.75
C GLU A 62 -11.83 -13.20 9.43
N LYS A 63 -11.44 -11.91 9.31
CA LYS A 63 -10.67 -11.40 8.17
C LYS A 63 -9.40 -12.24 8.03
N ASN A 64 -8.58 -12.31 9.06
CA ASN A 64 -7.31 -13.05 9.02
C ASN A 64 -7.52 -14.55 8.67
N ARG A 65 -8.59 -15.17 9.18
CA ARG A 65 -8.91 -16.57 8.84
C ARG A 65 -9.21 -16.74 7.35
N ARG A 66 -9.97 -15.83 6.76
CA ARG A 66 -10.32 -15.87 5.32
C ARG A 66 -9.08 -15.70 4.46
N GLU A 67 -8.28 -14.73 4.78
CA GLU A 67 -7.04 -14.43 4.05
C GLU A 67 -6.04 -15.58 4.16
N SER A 68 -5.78 -16.08 5.35
CA SER A 68 -4.89 -17.22 5.57
C SER A 68 -5.35 -18.47 4.83
N THR A 69 -6.67 -18.76 4.83
CA THR A 69 -7.23 -19.91 4.10
C THR A 69 -7.04 -19.73 2.59
N THR A 70 -7.17 -18.51 2.09
CA THR A 70 -6.98 -18.19 0.67
C THR A 70 -5.51 -18.32 0.27
N MET A 71 -4.60 -17.82 1.11
CA MET A 71 -3.16 -17.98 0.88
C MET A 71 -2.73 -19.44 0.90
N ASP A 72 -3.25 -20.26 1.81
CA ASP A 72 -3.05 -21.71 1.80
C ASP A 72 -3.52 -22.36 0.48
N TYR A 73 -4.66 -21.93 -0.04
CA TYR A 73 -5.15 -22.40 -1.34
C TYR A 73 -4.21 -22.00 -2.47
N PHE A 74 -3.77 -20.74 -2.54
CA PHE A 74 -2.85 -20.28 -3.58
C PHE A 74 -1.50 -21.00 -3.51
N THR A 75 -0.91 -21.08 -2.33
CA THR A 75 0.47 -21.54 -2.17
C THR A 75 0.57 -23.07 -2.19
N ARG A 76 -0.37 -23.80 -1.62
CA ARG A 76 -0.35 -25.26 -1.52
C ARG A 76 -1.10 -25.96 -2.64
N SER A 77 -2.27 -25.42 -3.06
CA SER A 77 -3.10 -26.10 -4.06
C SER A 77 -2.71 -25.67 -5.47
N LEU A 78 -2.61 -24.36 -5.75
CA LEU A 78 -2.28 -23.87 -7.09
C LEU A 78 -0.78 -23.97 -7.38
N LEU A 79 0.06 -23.53 -6.45
CA LEU A 79 1.52 -23.46 -6.62
C LEU A 79 2.28 -24.67 -6.04
N GLY A 80 1.58 -25.61 -5.38
CA GLY A 80 2.21 -26.72 -4.68
C GLY A 80 3.06 -27.66 -5.54
N ARG A 81 2.93 -27.61 -6.89
CA ARG A 81 3.77 -28.35 -7.83
C ARG A 81 4.80 -27.49 -8.54
N VAL A 82 4.72 -26.17 -8.40
CA VAL A 82 5.65 -25.24 -9.03
C VAL A 82 6.97 -25.33 -8.29
N ASN A 83 8.04 -25.64 -9.03
CA ASN A 83 9.38 -25.78 -8.46
C ASN A 83 9.41 -26.72 -7.22
N GLY A 84 8.65 -27.83 -7.25
CA GLY A 84 8.55 -28.75 -6.13
C GLY A 84 7.89 -28.17 -4.86
N GLY A 85 7.05 -27.14 -5.02
CA GLY A 85 6.38 -26.44 -3.91
C GLY A 85 7.17 -25.26 -3.31
N LEU A 86 8.45 -25.10 -3.68
CA LEU A 86 9.30 -24.05 -3.10
C LEU A 86 8.79 -22.63 -3.40
N THR A 87 8.23 -22.41 -4.58
CA THR A 87 7.66 -21.09 -4.95
C THR A 87 6.44 -20.74 -4.07
N GLY A 88 5.56 -21.71 -3.84
CA GLY A 88 4.41 -21.51 -2.93
C GLY A 88 4.87 -21.21 -1.51
N GLN A 89 5.88 -21.94 -1.02
CA GLN A 89 6.44 -21.72 0.32
C GLN A 89 7.05 -20.32 0.45
N GLU A 90 7.84 -19.87 -0.53
CA GLU A 90 8.44 -18.53 -0.52
C GLU A 90 7.34 -17.44 -0.45
N ILE A 91 6.28 -17.57 -1.23
CA ILE A 91 5.16 -16.60 -1.23
C ILE A 91 4.45 -16.61 0.13
N GLN A 92 4.22 -17.80 0.70
CA GLN A 92 3.59 -17.94 2.02
C GLN A 92 4.43 -17.28 3.12
N ASP A 93 5.75 -17.49 3.11
CA ASP A 93 6.67 -16.93 4.10
C ASP A 93 6.72 -15.40 4.03
N ILE A 94 6.74 -14.83 2.81
CA ILE A 94 6.71 -13.37 2.60
C ILE A 94 5.38 -12.77 3.08
N TRP A 95 4.26 -13.41 2.75
CA TRP A 95 2.94 -12.96 3.22
C TRP A 95 2.83 -13.02 4.74
N GLN A 96 3.30 -14.11 5.36
CA GLN A 96 3.27 -14.25 6.81
C GLN A 96 4.15 -13.20 7.50
N GLU A 97 5.33 -12.89 6.93
CA GLU A 97 6.19 -11.83 7.46
C GLU A 97 5.50 -10.46 7.46
N TYR A 98 4.71 -10.16 6.40
CA TYR A 98 3.89 -8.95 6.37
C TYR A 98 2.86 -8.97 7.49
N GLU A 99 2.09 -10.05 7.65
CA GLU A 99 1.07 -10.17 8.68
C GLU A 99 1.64 -10.06 10.11
N ASP A 100 2.81 -10.66 10.36
CA ASP A 100 3.47 -10.62 11.66
C ASP A 100 3.98 -9.20 12.01
N SER A 101 4.33 -8.39 11.01
CA SER A 101 4.72 -6.97 11.17
C SER A 101 5.90 -6.73 12.13
N GLU A 102 6.83 -7.69 12.23
CA GLU A 102 7.94 -7.65 13.19
C GLU A 102 9.23 -7.10 12.58
N THR A 103 9.52 -7.45 11.32
CA THR A 103 10.76 -7.06 10.63
C THR A 103 10.76 -5.59 10.23
N LEU A 104 11.94 -5.05 9.92
CA LEU A 104 12.04 -3.68 9.40
C LEU A 104 11.45 -3.58 8.00
N GLU A 105 11.61 -4.63 7.19
CA GLU A 105 11.03 -4.78 5.87
C GLU A 105 9.51 -4.73 5.92
N SER A 106 8.88 -5.53 6.78
CA SER A 106 7.41 -5.52 6.90
C SER A 106 6.87 -4.18 7.40
N LYS A 107 7.56 -3.54 8.36
CA LYS A 107 7.20 -2.18 8.82
C LYS A 107 7.30 -1.16 7.71
N PHE A 108 8.33 -1.26 6.87
CA PHE A 108 8.47 -0.38 5.72
C PHE A 108 7.35 -0.59 4.69
N VAL A 109 7.00 -1.84 4.37
CA VAL A 109 5.92 -2.13 3.42
C VAL A 109 4.56 -1.71 3.97
N HIS A 110 4.29 -1.90 5.27
CA HIS A 110 3.10 -1.34 5.92
C HIS A 110 3.02 0.18 5.88
N ASP A 111 4.16 0.85 5.98
CA ASP A 111 4.20 2.30 5.87
C ASP A 111 4.01 2.77 4.42
N VAL A 112 4.56 2.03 3.45
CA VAL A 112 4.35 2.26 2.01
C VAL A 112 2.88 2.09 1.63
N ASP A 113 2.19 1.09 2.17
CA ASP A 113 0.75 0.87 2.01
C ASP A 113 -0.05 2.13 2.39
N LYS A 114 0.23 2.69 3.56
CA LYS A 114 -0.41 3.93 4.01
C LYS A 114 -0.09 5.15 3.14
N VAL A 115 1.15 5.25 2.67
CA VAL A 115 1.56 6.32 1.74
C VAL A 115 0.83 6.17 0.41
N GLU A 116 0.70 4.96 -0.11
CA GLU A 116 -0.02 4.68 -1.35
C GLU A 116 -1.49 5.10 -1.22
N LEU A 117 -2.16 4.75 -0.13
CA LEU A 117 -3.54 5.17 0.16
C LEU A 117 -3.67 6.71 0.16
N ILE A 118 -2.72 7.43 0.80
CA ILE A 118 -2.75 8.90 0.84
C ILE A 118 -2.52 9.49 -0.57
N LEU A 119 -1.61 8.93 -1.36
CA LEU A 119 -1.39 9.32 -2.75
C LEU A 119 -2.65 9.15 -3.58
N GLN A 120 -3.29 7.99 -3.48
CA GLN A 120 -4.51 7.65 -4.19
C GLN A 120 -5.67 8.59 -3.80
N MET A 121 -5.80 8.89 -2.52
CA MET A 121 -6.75 9.89 -2.01
C MET A 121 -6.58 11.23 -2.73
N VAL A 122 -5.36 11.76 -2.77
CA VAL A 122 -5.06 13.06 -3.40
C VAL A 122 -5.29 13.01 -4.91
N GLU A 123 -4.95 11.92 -5.58
CA GLU A 123 -5.20 11.73 -7.01
C GLU A 123 -6.68 11.71 -7.35
N TYR A 124 -7.51 11.03 -6.55
CA TYR A 124 -8.95 11.03 -6.73
C TYR A 124 -9.57 12.40 -6.51
N GLU A 125 -9.15 13.14 -5.49
CA GLU A 125 -9.60 14.50 -5.25
C GLU A 125 -9.27 15.42 -6.43
N ARG A 126 -8.04 15.35 -6.94
CA ARG A 126 -7.59 16.15 -8.09
C ARG A 126 -8.35 15.80 -9.37
N SER A 127 -8.55 14.51 -9.62
CA SER A 127 -9.26 14.04 -10.81
C SER A 127 -10.76 14.37 -10.78
N ASN A 128 -11.32 14.60 -9.61
CA ASN A 128 -12.74 14.91 -9.39
C ASN A 128 -12.96 16.31 -8.81
N LYS A 129 -12.07 17.25 -9.09
CA LYS A 129 -12.06 18.59 -8.52
C LYS A 129 -13.39 19.34 -8.77
N ASP A 130 -14.02 19.14 -9.93
CA ASP A 130 -15.29 19.78 -10.28
C ASP A 130 -16.46 19.20 -9.46
N ALA A 131 -16.37 17.94 -9.04
CA ALA A 131 -17.31 17.30 -8.13
C ALA A 131 -17.06 17.65 -6.66
N LYS A 132 -15.96 18.37 -6.36
CA LYS A 132 -15.52 18.70 -4.98
C LYS A 132 -15.46 17.48 -4.07
N LEU A 133 -14.93 16.38 -4.59
CA LEU A 133 -14.74 15.17 -3.81
C LEU A 133 -13.66 15.44 -2.75
N ASP A 134 -14.04 15.38 -1.49
CA ASP A 134 -13.14 15.52 -0.34
C ASP A 134 -13.02 14.15 0.36
N LEU A 135 -11.84 13.57 0.34
CA LEU A 135 -11.49 12.30 0.97
C LEU A 135 -10.59 12.50 2.21
N GLY A 136 -10.53 13.71 2.74
CA GLY A 136 -9.68 14.07 3.88
C GLY A 136 -9.88 13.22 5.13
N GLU A 137 -11.01 12.53 5.24
CA GLU A 137 -11.25 11.56 6.31
C GLU A 137 -10.22 10.42 6.34
N PHE A 138 -9.57 10.10 5.20
CA PHE A 138 -8.53 9.07 5.14
C PHE A 138 -7.16 9.56 5.58
N SER A 139 -6.95 10.87 5.74
CA SER A 139 -5.64 11.45 6.12
C SER A 139 -5.12 10.94 7.47
N TRP A 140 -5.99 10.44 8.34
CA TRP A 140 -5.59 9.93 9.67
C TRP A 140 -4.62 8.74 9.60
N VAL A 141 -4.58 8.00 8.48
CA VAL A 141 -3.66 6.87 8.33
C VAL A 141 -2.19 7.31 8.41
N ALA A 142 -1.88 8.57 8.07
CA ALA A 142 -0.55 9.14 8.20
C ALA A 142 -0.01 9.07 9.64
N TYR A 143 -0.87 9.18 10.64
CA TYR A 143 -0.46 9.07 12.05
C TYR A 143 -0.02 7.65 12.45
N LYS A 144 -0.37 6.64 11.64
CA LYS A 144 0.04 5.25 11.87
C LYS A 144 1.36 4.88 11.21
N ILE A 145 1.92 5.73 10.38
CA ILE A 145 3.25 5.53 9.79
C ILE A 145 4.28 5.58 10.90
N VAL A 146 5.20 4.61 10.94
CA VAL A 146 6.17 4.49 12.04
C VAL A 146 7.57 4.96 11.65
N LEU A 147 8.00 4.76 10.41
CA LEU A 147 9.35 5.12 9.95
C LEU A 147 9.46 6.62 9.68
N PRO A 148 10.47 7.31 10.22
CA PRO A 148 10.63 8.76 10.05
C PRO A 148 10.74 9.19 8.58
N GLU A 149 11.44 8.40 7.77
CA GLU A 149 11.64 8.66 6.36
C GLU A 149 10.32 8.62 5.59
N VAL A 150 9.44 7.68 5.93
CA VAL A 150 8.14 7.53 5.29
C VAL A 150 7.12 8.54 5.81
N LYS A 151 7.24 8.94 7.09
CA LYS A 151 6.47 10.08 7.64
C LYS A 151 6.71 11.37 6.87
N ALA A 152 7.97 11.61 6.48
CA ALA A 152 8.31 12.79 5.68
C ALA A 152 7.58 12.77 4.31
N TRP A 153 7.52 11.63 3.64
CA TRP A 153 6.77 11.49 2.38
C TRP A 153 5.27 11.77 2.57
N ALA A 154 4.67 11.17 3.60
CA ALA A 154 3.24 11.40 3.88
C ALA A 154 2.95 12.87 4.18
N GLN A 155 3.85 13.56 4.90
CA GLN A 155 3.72 14.98 5.20
C GLN A 155 3.75 15.82 3.92
N GLU A 156 4.73 15.59 3.02
CA GLU A 156 4.83 16.29 1.74
C GLU A 156 3.56 16.12 0.90
N ILE A 157 3.01 14.91 0.83
CA ILE A 157 1.78 14.63 0.09
C ILE A 157 0.58 15.38 0.70
N LEU A 158 0.47 15.42 2.03
CA LEU A 158 -0.60 16.14 2.70
C LEU A 158 -0.47 17.67 2.56
N GLU A 159 0.75 18.21 2.57
CA GLU A 159 1.01 19.63 2.27
C GLU A 159 0.60 19.99 0.83
N GLU A 160 0.88 19.12 -0.14
CA GLU A 160 0.40 19.27 -1.51
C GLU A 160 -1.12 19.21 -1.62
N ARG A 161 -1.75 18.33 -0.86
CA ARG A 161 -3.22 18.28 -0.76
C ARG A 161 -3.80 19.60 -0.24
N GLU A 162 -3.23 20.13 0.84
CA GLU A 162 -3.65 21.43 1.39
C GLU A 162 -3.50 22.56 0.36
N ALA A 163 -2.38 22.57 -0.36
CA ALA A 163 -2.13 23.53 -1.42
C ALA A 163 -3.17 23.43 -2.56
N PHE A 164 -3.55 22.21 -2.95
CA PHE A 164 -4.60 21.97 -3.94
C PHE A 164 -5.95 22.55 -3.49
N TRP A 165 -6.38 22.26 -2.27
CA TRP A 165 -7.63 22.76 -1.73
C TRP A 165 -7.62 24.29 -1.50
N ALA A 166 -6.45 24.87 -1.25
CA ALA A 166 -6.27 26.33 -1.20
C ALA A 166 -6.22 27.00 -2.58
N GLY A 167 -6.37 26.25 -3.67
CA GLY A 167 -6.30 26.75 -5.04
C GLY A 167 -4.92 27.16 -5.51
N LYS A 168 -3.86 26.69 -4.85
CA LYS A 168 -2.46 26.94 -5.23
C LYS A 168 -2.04 26.01 -6.37
N PRO A 169 -1.16 26.47 -7.29
CA PRO A 169 -0.61 25.60 -8.32
C PRO A 169 0.23 24.50 -7.69
N HIS A 170 0.26 23.33 -8.34
CA HIS A 170 1.10 22.21 -7.92
C HIS A 170 2.57 22.61 -7.91
N SER A 171 3.31 22.22 -6.88
CA SER A 171 4.74 22.56 -6.70
C SER A 171 5.61 22.15 -7.90
N TYR A 172 5.34 20.99 -8.48
CA TYR A 172 6.04 20.44 -9.64
C TYR A 172 6.03 21.35 -10.88
N TYR A 173 4.98 22.15 -11.07
CA TYR A 173 4.88 23.05 -12.24
C TYR A 173 5.53 24.43 -12.02
N LYS A 174 5.97 24.75 -10.81
CA LYS A 174 6.63 26.04 -10.52
C LYS A 174 8.04 26.12 -11.10
N ASP A 175 8.75 24.99 -11.12
CA ASP A 175 10.14 24.93 -11.57
C ASP A 175 10.29 24.89 -13.10
N GLN A 176 9.19 24.82 -13.87
CA GLN A 176 9.22 24.79 -15.34
C GLN A 176 8.91 26.15 -15.99
N THR A 177 8.64 27.16 -15.19
CA THR A 177 8.25 28.52 -15.67
C THR A 177 9.29 29.60 -15.37
N GLU A 178 10.44 29.24 -14.81
CA GLU A 178 11.65 30.08 -14.71
C GLU A 178 12.74 29.56 -15.67
#